data_bd2bd5fbde7743493dbd970ffc2a3044
#
_entry.id   bd2bd5fbde7743493dbd970ffc2a3044
#
_cell.length_a   1.000
_cell.length_b   1.000
_cell.length_c   1.000
_cell.angle_alpha   90.00
_cell.angle_beta   90.00
_cell.angle_gamma   90.00
#
_symmetry.space_group_name_H-M   'P 1'
#
loop_
_entity.id
_entity.type
_entity.pdbx_description
1 polymer ?
#
loop_
_entity_poly.entity_id
_entity_poly.type
_entity_poly.pdbx_seq_one_letter_code
_entity_poly.pdbx_strand_id
1 'polypeptide(L)'
;MYDNELIKMLRDDPNHGLKLLMQKYTGLVYAVIKGKFAAFSCFSAEDIEECISDVFCEFYNNIEKFDSEKGSVKTLLCAIAKNKAIDKIRKCSAISEQISIDDEESGMQFADDFLLEDELITEELKDALISEINALGEPDREIIVRKFYFAEPSKSIAKKLGITVNTVDTRAHRALKKLKEKLGGYTL
;
A
#
# COMPACT_ATOMS: atom_id res chain seq x y z
N MET A 1 -22.05 -0.40 15.31
CA MET A 1 -21.98 -1.89 15.26
C MET A 1 -20.53 -2.26 15.51
N TYR A 2 -20.30 -3.03 16.56
CA TYR A 2 -18.95 -3.48 16.93
C TYR A 2 -18.46 -4.57 15.96
N ASP A 3 -17.15 -4.69 15.76
CA ASP A 3 -16.58 -5.67 14.83
C ASP A 3 -17.03 -7.11 15.13
N ASN A 4 -17.15 -7.48 16.40
CA ASN A 4 -17.60 -8.81 16.81
C ASN A 4 -19.04 -9.13 16.37
N GLU A 5 -19.95 -8.14 16.39
CA GLU A 5 -21.33 -8.31 15.92
C GLU A 5 -21.36 -8.50 14.41
N LEU A 6 -20.54 -7.75 13.68
CA LEU A 6 -20.41 -7.87 12.23
C LEU A 6 -19.85 -9.23 11.82
N ILE A 7 -18.81 -9.70 12.50
CA ILE A 7 -18.22 -11.03 12.26
C ILE A 7 -19.23 -12.14 12.54
N LYS A 8 -19.97 -12.04 13.65
CA LYS A 8 -21.03 -13.00 13.96
C LYS A 8 -22.09 -13.02 12.87
N MET A 9 -22.53 -11.84 12.41
CA MET A 9 -23.53 -11.72 11.34
C MET A 9 -23.05 -12.31 10.03
N LEU A 10 -21.76 -12.11 9.69
CA LEU A 10 -21.12 -12.71 8.50
C LEU A 10 -21.10 -14.25 8.55
N ARG A 11 -21.02 -14.86 9.75
CA ARG A 11 -21.06 -16.31 9.93
C ARG A 11 -22.48 -16.87 9.91
N ASP A 12 -23.43 -16.17 10.55
CA ASP A 12 -24.81 -16.62 10.72
C ASP A 12 -25.66 -16.39 9.46
N ASP A 13 -25.51 -15.21 8.82
CA ASP A 13 -26.14 -14.83 7.54
C ASP A 13 -25.14 -14.12 6.63
N PRO A 14 -24.40 -14.89 5.81
CA PRO A 14 -23.35 -14.37 4.94
C PRO A 14 -23.81 -13.27 4.00
N ASN A 15 -25.01 -13.38 3.43
CA ASN A 15 -25.50 -12.39 2.47
C ASN A 15 -25.77 -11.04 3.14
N HIS A 16 -26.42 -11.05 4.29
CA HIS A 16 -26.71 -9.84 5.03
C HIS A 16 -25.45 -9.26 5.65
N GLY A 17 -24.61 -10.10 6.24
CA GLY A 17 -23.34 -9.68 6.85
C GLY A 17 -22.37 -9.06 5.84
N LEU A 18 -22.24 -9.66 4.64
CA LEU A 18 -21.39 -9.13 3.58
C LEU A 18 -21.89 -7.77 3.07
N LYS A 19 -23.22 -7.62 2.90
CA LYS A 19 -23.81 -6.33 2.53
C LYS A 19 -23.49 -5.23 3.53
N LEU A 20 -23.59 -5.50 4.83
CA LEU A 20 -23.28 -4.53 5.89
C LEU A 20 -21.77 -4.22 5.92
N LEU A 21 -20.92 -5.24 5.76
CA LEU A 21 -19.47 -5.06 5.67
C LEU A 21 -19.10 -4.12 4.52
N MET A 22 -19.64 -4.41 3.32
CA MET A 22 -19.39 -3.58 2.13
C MET A 22 -19.94 -2.16 2.31
N GLN A 23 -21.17 -1.99 2.82
CA GLN A 23 -21.71 -0.65 3.10
C GLN A 23 -20.83 0.17 4.04
N LYS A 24 -20.25 -0.48 5.05
CA LYS A 24 -19.41 0.20 6.04
C LYS A 24 -18.01 0.53 5.53
N TYR A 25 -17.40 -0.34 4.74
CA TYR A 25 -15.97 -0.29 4.45
C TYR A 25 -15.59 -0.07 2.99
N THR A 26 -16.54 -0.06 2.02
CA THR A 26 -16.20 0.15 0.59
C THR A 26 -15.48 1.48 0.37
N GLY A 27 -15.91 2.56 1.03
CA GLY A 27 -15.25 3.87 0.89
C GLY A 27 -13.79 3.84 1.37
N LEU A 28 -13.53 3.16 2.49
CA LEU A 28 -12.18 2.97 3.02
C LEU A 28 -11.30 2.14 2.08
N VAL A 29 -11.80 0.98 1.64
CA VAL A 29 -11.09 0.08 0.72
C VAL A 29 -10.80 0.79 -0.61
N TYR A 30 -11.79 1.52 -1.15
CA TYR A 30 -11.63 2.35 -2.35
C TYR A 30 -10.49 3.37 -2.19
N ALA A 31 -10.47 4.11 -1.07
CA ALA A 31 -9.45 5.13 -0.82
C ALA A 31 -8.04 4.52 -0.77
N VAL A 32 -7.87 3.38 -0.08
CA VAL A 32 -6.58 2.66 -0.01
C VAL A 32 -6.11 2.23 -1.40
N ILE A 33 -6.99 1.61 -2.21
CA ILE A 33 -6.66 1.12 -3.55
C ILE A 33 -6.35 2.30 -4.49
N LYS A 34 -7.23 3.31 -4.52
CA LYS A 34 -7.07 4.51 -5.35
C LYS A 34 -5.76 5.21 -5.05
N GLY A 35 -5.40 5.40 -3.77
CA GLY A 35 -4.14 6.00 -3.37
C GLY A 35 -2.92 5.22 -3.89
N LYS A 36 -2.98 3.88 -3.91
CA LYS A 36 -1.90 3.07 -4.49
C LYS A 36 -1.84 3.14 -6.02
N PHE A 37 -2.98 3.26 -6.69
CA PHE A 37 -3.05 3.33 -8.16
C PHE A 37 -2.79 4.73 -8.72
N ALA A 38 -2.90 5.79 -7.90
CA ALA A 38 -2.79 7.17 -8.34
C ALA A 38 -1.49 7.53 -9.07
N ALA A 39 -0.39 6.83 -8.73
CA ALA A 39 0.92 7.00 -9.37
C ALA A 39 1.08 6.26 -10.70
N PHE A 40 0.04 5.55 -11.18
CA PHE A 40 0.11 4.69 -12.36
C PHE A 40 -1.03 5.00 -13.32
N SER A 41 -0.70 5.31 -14.57
CA SER A 41 -1.69 5.58 -15.63
C SER A 41 -2.35 4.34 -16.22
N CYS A 42 -1.86 3.14 -15.86
CA CYS A 42 -2.34 1.86 -16.41
C CYS A 42 -3.61 1.33 -15.73
N PHE A 43 -4.12 1.98 -14.68
CA PHE A 43 -5.30 1.52 -13.96
C PHE A 43 -6.53 2.35 -14.29
N SER A 44 -7.62 1.66 -14.61
CA SER A 44 -8.94 2.22 -14.87
C SER A 44 -9.82 2.19 -13.61
N ALA A 45 -11.03 2.76 -13.71
CA ALA A 45 -12.04 2.67 -12.65
C ALA A 45 -12.47 1.21 -12.42
N GLU A 46 -12.57 0.43 -13.50
CA GLU A 46 -12.92 -0.99 -13.46
C GLU A 46 -11.87 -1.82 -12.70
N ASP A 47 -10.58 -1.49 -12.85
CA ASP A 47 -9.51 -2.14 -12.08
C ASP A 47 -9.62 -1.89 -10.58
N ILE A 48 -10.08 -0.69 -10.18
CA ILE A 48 -10.34 -0.36 -8.79
C ILE A 48 -11.53 -1.19 -8.27
N GLU A 49 -12.63 -1.26 -9.02
CA GLU A 49 -13.83 -2.02 -8.64
C GLU A 49 -13.54 -3.52 -8.51
N GLU A 50 -12.79 -4.08 -9.45
CA GLU A 50 -12.34 -5.47 -9.39
C GLU A 50 -11.48 -5.71 -8.14
N CYS A 51 -10.53 -4.80 -7.87
CA CYS A 51 -9.67 -4.91 -6.70
C CYS A 51 -10.46 -4.83 -5.38
N ILE A 52 -11.49 -3.97 -5.29
CA ILE A 52 -12.40 -3.89 -4.15
C ILE A 52 -13.12 -5.22 -3.94
N SER A 53 -13.66 -5.80 -5.01
CA SER A 53 -14.34 -7.09 -4.98
C SER A 53 -13.42 -8.20 -4.47
N ASP A 54 -12.18 -8.22 -4.96
CA ASP A 54 -11.14 -9.17 -4.52
C ASP A 54 -10.82 -9.04 -3.03
N VAL A 55 -10.79 -7.82 -2.50
CA VAL A 55 -10.54 -7.55 -1.06
C VAL A 55 -11.64 -8.16 -0.20
N PHE A 56 -12.90 -7.92 -0.53
CA PHE A 56 -14.02 -8.45 0.25
C PHE A 56 -14.14 -9.96 0.11
N CYS A 57 -13.88 -10.53 -1.07
CA CYS A 57 -13.81 -11.98 -1.27
C CYS A 57 -12.70 -12.61 -0.41
N GLU A 58 -11.49 -12.04 -0.41
CA GLU A 58 -10.41 -12.58 0.41
C GLU A 58 -10.69 -12.46 1.91
N PHE A 59 -11.23 -11.33 2.35
CA PHE A 59 -11.64 -11.16 3.74
C PHE A 59 -12.66 -12.23 4.14
N TYR A 60 -13.72 -12.42 3.34
CA TYR A 60 -14.77 -13.40 3.61
C TYR A 60 -14.23 -14.84 3.64
N ASN A 61 -13.37 -15.21 2.70
CA ASN A 61 -12.78 -16.56 2.64
C ASN A 61 -11.87 -16.86 3.85
N ASN A 62 -11.37 -15.84 4.53
CA ASN A 62 -10.51 -15.99 5.70
C ASN A 62 -11.20 -15.63 7.04
N ILE A 63 -12.52 -15.42 7.03
CA ILE A 63 -13.28 -14.96 8.20
C ILE A 63 -13.18 -15.89 9.40
N GLU A 64 -13.04 -17.19 9.18
CA GLU A 64 -12.89 -18.18 10.25
C GLU A 64 -11.57 -18.02 11.01
N LYS A 65 -10.55 -17.43 10.38
CA LYS A 65 -9.25 -17.17 10.97
C LYS A 65 -9.17 -15.82 11.65
N PHE A 66 -10.22 -14.98 11.50
CA PHE A 66 -10.23 -13.65 12.09
C PHE A 66 -10.32 -13.73 13.62
N ASP A 67 -9.39 -13.04 14.26
CA ASP A 67 -9.26 -12.95 15.72
C ASP A 67 -9.30 -11.47 16.12
N SER A 68 -10.37 -11.06 16.78
CA SER A 68 -10.57 -9.68 17.20
C SER A 68 -9.58 -9.19 18.28
N GLU A 69 -8.87 -10.11 18.95
CA GLU A 69 -7.83 -9.75 19.90
C GLU A 69 -6.53 -9.33 19.19
N LYS A 70 -6.33 -9.78 17.94
CA LYS A 70 -5.15 -9.47 17.13
C LYS A 70 -5.29 -8.22 16.26
N GLY A 71 -6.51 -7.73 16.07
CA GLY A 71 -6.74 -6.53 15.29
C GLY A 71 -8.21 -6.29 14.91
N SER A 72 -8.49 -5.12 14.35
CA SER A 72 -9.83 -4.76 13.91
C SER A 72 -10.13 -5.23 12.49
N VAL A 73 -11.42 -5.33 12.14
CA VAL A 73 -11.88 -5.56 10.76
C VAL A 73 -11.32 -4.50 9.82
N LYS A 74 -11.29 -3.23 10.25
CA LYS A 74 -10.72 -2.09 9.53
C LYS A 74 -9.26 -2.37 9.15
N THR A 75 -8.43 -2.69 10.13
CA THR A 75 -6.99 -2.95 9.93
C THR A 75 -6.76 -4.10 8.97
N LEU A 76 -7.51 -5.21 9.12
CA LEU A 76 -7.35 -6.36 8.23
C LEU A 76 -7.78 -6.03 6.79
N LEU A 77 -8.89 -5.32 6.59
CA LEU A 77 -9.34 -4.89 5.26
C LEU A 77 -8.32 -3.95 4.59
N CYS A 78 -7.74 -3.00 5.33
CA CYS A 78 -6.68 -2.12 4.81
C CYS A 78 -5.44 -2.93 4.40
N ALA A 79 -5.03 -3.91 5.19
CA ALA A 79 -3.88 -4.76 4.86
C ALA A 79 -4.13 -5.59 3.60
N ILE A 80 -5.33 -6.21 3.46
CA ILE A 80 -5.71 -6.96 2.26
C ILE A 80 -5.76 -6.01 1.05
N ALA A 81 -6.39 -4.84 1.17
CA ALA A 81 -6.51 -3.86 0.10
C ALA A 81 -5.15 -3.40 -0.41
N LYS A 82 -4.23 -3.08 0.51
CA LYS A 82 -2.85 -2.72 0.19
C LYS A 82 -2.13 -3.85 -0.57
N ASN A 83 -2.22 -5.08 -0.10
CA ASN A 83 -1.58 -6.23 -0.73
C ASN A 83 -2.14 -6.48 -2.14
N LYS A 84 -3.47 -6.45 -2.31
CA LYS A 84 -4.13 -6.61 -3.62
C LYS A 84 -3.71 -5.53 -4.61
N ALA A 85 -3.70 -4.27 -4.18
CA ALA A 85 -3.27 -3.16 -5.02
C ALA A 85 -1.80 -3.32 -5.44
N ILE A 86 -0.89 -3.67 -4.51
CA ILE A 86 0.51 -3.92 -4.80
C ILE A 86 0.69 -5.08 -5.79
N ASP A 87 -0.06 -6.17 -5.64
CA ASP A 87 0.03 -7.31 -6.57
C ASP A 87 -0.45 -6.95 -7.98
N LYS A 88 -1.50 -6.12 -8.11
CA LYS A 88 -1.93 -5.58 -9.41
C LYS A 88 -0.85 -4.66 -10.02
N ILE A 89 -0.24 -3.78 -9.23
CA ILE A 89 0.86 -2.91 -9.67
C ILE A 89 2.04 -3.73 -10.19
N ARG A 90 2.44 -4.77 -9.46
CA ARG A 90 3.51 -5.68 -9.89
C ARG A 90 3.21 -6.37 -11.21
N LYS A 91 1.97 -6.82 -11.41
CA LYS A 91 1.52 -7.43 -12.68
C LYS A 91 1.55 -6.42 -13.83
N CYS A 92 1.02 -5.20 -13.62
CA CYS A 92 1.08 -4.13 -14.62
C CYS A 92 2.51 -3.77 -14.98
N SER A 93 3.40 -3.58 -14.01
CA SER A 93 4.82 -3.28 -14.25
C SER A 93 5.55 -4.40 -14.99
N ALA A 94 5.26 -5.67 -14.70
CA ALA A 94 5.84 -6.81 -15.39
C ALA A 94 5.40 -6.88 -16.87
N ILE A 95 4.18 -6.49 -17.19
CA ILE A 95 3.66 -6.41 -18.56
C ILE A 95 4.30 -5.22 -19.29
N SER A 96 4.44 -4.07 -18.61
CA SER A 96 5.09 -2.87 -19.18
C SER A 96 6.55 -3.09 -19.50
N GLU A 97 7.30 -3.87 -18.70
CA GLU A 97 8.69 -4.24 -18.99
C GLU A 97 8.85 -5.09 -20.28
N GLN A 98 7.77 -5.73 -20.75
CA GLN A 98 7.77 -6.45 -22.05
C GLN A 98 7.45 -5.55 -23.25
N ILE A 99 6.93 -4.34 -23.04
CA ILE A 99 6.36 -3.49 -24.09
C ILE A 99 7.13 -2.18 -24.32
N SER A 100 7.93 -1.67 -23.40
CA SER A 100 8.56 -0.36 -23.58
C SER A 100 10.03 -0.29 -23.19
N ILE A 101 10.83 -0.11 -24.23
CA ILE A 101 12.20 0.44 -24.19
C ILE A 101 12.16 1.95 -24.55
N ASP A 102 11.12 2.68 -24.35
CA ASP A 102 11.13 4.13 -24.57
C ASP A 102 9.95 4.76 -23.82
N ASP A 103 10.22 5.32 -22.66
CA ASP A 103 9.67 6.59 -22.18
C ASP A 103 10.33 6.96 -20.84
N GLU A 104 11.40 7.73 -20.96
CA GLU A 104 11.93 8.56 -19.89
C GLU A 104 11.03 9.78 -19.71
N GLU A 105 10.76 10.14 -18.45
CA GLU A 105 10.02 11.30 -17.96
C GLU A 105 8.56 11.08 -17.56
N SER A 106 8.33 10.38 -16.46
CA SER A 106 7.24 10.80 -15.56
C SER A 106 7.80 10.99 -14.15
N GLY A 107 7.99 12.25 -13.82
CA GLY A 107 8.26 12.67 -12.45
C GLY A 107 7.16 12.11 -11.55
N MET A 108 7.52 11.26 -10.59
CA MET A 108 6.59 10.76 -9.59
C MET A 108 6.05 11.93 -8.79
N GLN A 109 4.84 12.35 -9.12
CA GLN A 109 4.03 13.15 -8.21
C GLN A 109 3.48 12.19 -7.16
N PHE A 110 3.97 12.32 -5.94
CA PHE A 110 3.36 11.66 -4.80
C PHE A 110 1.99 12.30 -4.60
N ALA A 111 0.94 11.60 -5.01
CA ALA A 111 -0.42 12.01 -4.67
C ALA A 111 -0.62 11.95 -3.16
N ASP A 112 -1.41 12.86 -2.65
CA ASP A 112 -1.70 13.23 -1.24
C ASP A 112 -2.25 12.11 -0.34
N ASP A 113 -2.27 10.84 -0.79
CA ASP A 113 -3.01 9.75 -0.17
C ASP A 113 -2.15 8.76 0.65
N PHE A 114 -1.07 9.23 1.27
CA PHE A 114 -0.26 8.36 2.15
C PHE A 114 -0.97 8.00 3.48
N LEU A 115 -2.22 8.42 3.65
CA LEU A 115 -2.89 8.43 4.94
C LEU A 115 -4.15 7.58 5.00
N LEU A 116 -4.06 6.38 5.53
CA LEU A 116 -5.24 5.72 6.10
C LEU A 116 -4.92 4.70 7.22
N GLU A 117 -3.67 4.59 7.67
CA GLU A 117 -3.36 3.61 8.72
C GLU A 117 -3.10 4.22 10.12
N ASP A 118 -2.92 5.56 10.24
CA ASP A 118 -2.77 6.18 11.57
C ASP A 118 -3.49 7.52 11.66
N GLU A 119 -4.50 7.58 12.51
CA GLU A 119 -5.11 8.84 12.99
C GLU A 119 -4.09 9.72 13.77
N LEU A 120 -2.83 9.30 13.83
CA LEU A 120 -1.74 9.95 14.58
C LEU A 120 -0.70 10.65 13.69
N ILE A 121 -0.74 10.47 12.37
CA ILE A 121 0.19 11.15 11.47
C ILE A 121 -0.39 12.51 11.10
N THR A 122 0.20 13.58 11.62
CA THR A 122 -0.18 14.94 11.27
C THR A 122 0.27 15.28 9.84
N GLU A 123 -0.42 16.22 9.17
CA GLU A 123 -0.02 16.74 7.85
C GLU A 123 1.43 17.22 7.85
N GLU A 124 1.88 17.85 8.96
CA GLU A 124 3.25 18.30 9.12
C GLU A 124 4.27 17.15 9.09
N LEU A 125 3.98 16.02 9.73
CA LEU A 125 4.85 14.83 9.70
C LEU A 125 4.90 14.21 8.32
N LYS A 126 3.78 14.21 7.60
CA LYS A 126 3.67 13.73 6.24
C LYS A 126 4.53 14.55 5.28
N ASP A 127 4.39 15.86 5.33
CA ASP A 127 5.17 16.79 4.51
C ASP A 127 6.68 16.70 4.84
N ALA A 128 7.01 16.59 6.13
CA ALA A 128 8.38 16.38 6.59
C ALA A 128 8.94 15.06 6.05
N LEU A 129 8.19 13.97 6.11
CA LEU A 129 8.61 12.66 5.59
C LEU A 129 8.86 12.70 4.07
N ILE A 130 7.96 13.29 3.29
CA ILE A 130 8.11 13.44 1.84
C ILE A 130 9.34 14.28 1.51
N SER A 131 9.53 15.39 2.23
CA SER A 131 10.69 16.27 2.07
C SER A 131 12.00 15.54 2.35
N GLU A 132 12.08 14.78 3.44
CA GLU A 132 13.28 14.02 3.81
C GLU A 132 13.56 12.84 2.86
N ILE A 133 12.52 12.18 2.34
CA ILE A 133 12.68 11.15 1.29
C ILE A 133 13.27 11.78 0.01
N ASN A 134 12.77 12.95 -0.41
CA ASN A 134 13.31 13.67 -1.56
C ASN A 134 14.75 14.14 -1.36
N ALA A 135 15.13 14.45 -0.12
CA ALA A 135 16.49 14.87 0.25
C ALA A 135 17.51 13.71 0.32
N LEU A 136 17.09 12.45 0.25
CA LEU A 136 18.00 11.30 0.26
C LEU A 136 18.97 11.28 -0.94
N GLY A 137 18.55 11.80 -2.09
CA GLY A 137 19.26 11.69 -3.37
C GLY A 137 19.18 10.31 -3.99
N GLU A 138 19.46 10.24 -5.30
CA GLU A 138 19.46 8.96 -6.02
C GLU A 138 20.77 8.18 -5.77
N PRO A 139 20.74 6.84 -5.74
CA PRO A 139 19.57 5.97 -5.92
C PRO A 139 18.84 5.63 -4.59
N ASP A 140 19.22 6.21 -3.46
CA ASP A 140 18.66 5.86 -2.13
C ASP A 140 17.16 6.20 -2.07
N ARG A 141 16.75 7.35 -2.65
CA ARG A 141 15.36 7.76 -2.77
C ARG A 141 14.54 6.72 -3.55
N GLU A 142 15.02 6.33 -4.74
CA GLU A 142 14.33 5.35 -5.57
C GLU A 142 14.20 3.99 -4.87
N ILE A 143 15.26 3.54 -4.20
CA ILE A 143 15.25 2.30 -3.41
C ILE A 143 14.18 2.35 -2.32
N ILE A 144 14.09 3.45 -1.55
CA ILE A 144 13.10 3.61 -0.48
C ILE A 144 11.68 3.57 -1.05
N VAL A 145 11.42 4.35 -2.10
CA VAL A 145 10.10 4.42 -2.72
C VAL A 145 9.70 3.05 -3.29
N ARG A 146 10.56 2.40 -4.07
CA ARG A 146 10.25 1.08 -4.64
C ARG A 146 10.04 0.02 -3.57
N LYS A 147 10.91 -0.01 -2.56
CA LYS A 147 10.87 -1.06 -1.55
C LYS A 147 9.70 -0.91 -0.57
N PHE A 148 9.43 0.31 -0.09
CA PHE A 148 8.47 0.52 0.99
C PHE A 148 7.11 1.04 0.51
N TYR A 149 7.08 1.86 -0.53
CA TYR A 149 5.80 2.33 -1.09
C TYR A 149 5.20 1.32 -2.07
N PHE A 150 5.99 0.84 -3.03
CA PHE A 150 5.54 -0.16 -4.01
C PHE A 150 5.76 -1.61 -3.57
N ALA A 151 6.33 -1.84 -2.40
CA ALA A 151 6.68 -3.16 -1.86
C ALA A 151 7.43 -4.06 -2.88
N GLU A 152 8.26 -3.44 -3.72
CA GLU A 152 9.01 -4.15 -4.76
C GLU A 152 10.12 -5.01 -4.14
N PRO A 153 10.30 -6.27 -4.55
CA PRO A 153 11.36 -7.14 -4.02
C PRO A 153 12.75 -6.58 -4.33
N SER A 154 13.68 -6.68 -3.38
CA SER A 154 15.07 -6.20 -3.57
C SER A 154 15.75 -6.75 -4.82
N LYS A 155 15.38 -7.98 -5.25
CA LYS A 155 15.89 -8.59 -6.48
C LYS A 155 15.44 -7.85 -7.75
N SER A 156 14.19 -7.38 -7.79
CA SER A 156 13.66 -6.57 -8.89
C SER A 156 14.34 -5.20 -8.94
N ILE A 157 14.40 -4.52 -7.78
CA ILE A 157 15.07 -3.22 -7.63
C ILE A 157 16.53 -3.31 -8.07
N ALA A 158 17.25 -4.35 -7.65
CA ALA A 158 18.64 -4.60 -8.02
C ALA A 158 18.83 -4.71 -9.53
N LYS A 159 17.93 -5.45 -10.20
CA LYS A 159 17.95 -5.59 -11.68
C LYS A 159 17.71 -4.26 -12.37
N LYS A 160 16.72 -3.47 -11.92
CA LYS A 160 16.38 -2.16 -12.51
C LYS A 160 17.50 -1.13 -12.36
N LEU A 161 18.13 -1.10 -11.18
CA LEU A 161 19.20 -0.14 -10.88
C LEU A 161 20.61 -0.60 -11.29
N GLY A 162 20.77 -1.81 -11.84
CA GLY A 162 22.07 -2.36 -12.22
C GLY A 162 23.02 -2.57 -11.02
N ILE A 163 22.50 -2.84 -9.83
CA ILE A 163 23.27 -3.04 -8.59
C ILE A 163 22.97 -4.41 -7.97
N THR A 164 23.74 -4.81 -6.95
CA THR A 164 23.49 -6.09 -6.28
C THR A 164 22.34 -6.00 -5.28
N VAL A 165 21.67 -7.13 -4.99
CA VAL A 165 20.62 -7.22 -3.98
C VAL A 165 21.13 -6.75 -2.61
N ASN A 166 22.35 -7.17 -2.24
CA ASN A 166 22.99 -6.75 -0.98
C ASN A 166 23.20 -5.21 -0.94
N THR A 167 23.52 -4.60 -2.08
CA THR A 167 23.64 -3.14 -2.19
C THR A 167 22.30 -2.46 -1.97
N VAL A 168 21.20 -2.98 -2.54
CA VAL A 168 19.83 -2.47 -2.31
C VAL A 168 19.49 -2.51 -0.82
N ASP A 169 19.69 -3.66 -0.18
CA ASP A 169 19.34 -3.84 1.23
C ASP A 169 20.19 -2.97 2.17
N THR A 170 21.49 -2.85 1.89
CA THR A 170 22.39 -2.01 2.67
C THR A 170 22.03 -0.52 2.54
N ARG A 171 21.72 -0.05 1.32
CA ARG A 171 21.29 1.32 1.05
C ARG A 171 19.95 1.61 1.69
N ALA A 172 18.98 0.72 1.54
CA ALA A 172 17.67 0.84 2.20
C ALA A 172 17.81 0.99 3.72
N HIS A 173 18.64 0.15 4.36
CA HIS A 173 18.88 0.23 5.81
C HIS A 173 19.50 1.57 6.21
N ARG A 174 20.50 2.06 5.47
CA ARG A 174 21.15 3.35 5.75
C ARG A 174 20.20 4.53 5.56
N ALA A 175 19.38 4.48 4.49
CA ALA A 175 18.38 5.51 4.20
C ALA A 175 17.30 5.56 5.30
N LEU A 176 16.78 4.40 5.74
CA LEU A 176 15.84 4.35 6.87
C LEU A 176 16.43 4.92 8.16
N LYS A 177 17.72 4.62 8.45
CA LYS A 177 18.40 5.18 9.61
C LYS A 177 18.46 6.71 9.54
N LYS A 178 18.83 7.28 8.38
CA LYS A 178 18.84 8.72 8.15
C LYS A 178 17.46 9.34 8.35
N LEU A 179 16.41 8.73 7.77
CA LEU A 179 15.02 9.20 7.92
C LEU A 179 14.60 9.19 9.39
N LYS A 180 14.91 8.11 10.12
CA LYS A 180 14.62 8.02 11.57
C LYS A 180 15.33 9.09 12.38
N GLU A 181 16.60 9.38 12.10
CA GLU A 181 17.37 10.43 12.76
C GLU A 181 16.78 11.82 12.49
N LYS A 182 16.34 12.08 11.27
CA LYS A 182 15.74 13.35 10.85
C LYS A 182 14.33 13.57 11.38
N LEU A 183 13.52 12.51 11.42
CA LEU A 183 12.14 12.54 11.87
C LEU A 183 11.97 12.23 13.36
N GLY A 184 13.05 11.90 14.07
CA GLY A 184 13.03 11.53 15.49
C GLY A 184 12.59 12.64 16.46
N GLY A 185 12.39 13.87 15.99
CA GLY A 185 11.74 14.97 16.73
C GLY A 185 10.21 14.91 16.71
N TYR A 186 9.61 14.08 15.84
CA TYR A 186 8.19 13.80 15.80
C TYR A 186 7.98 12.53 16.62
N THR A 187 7.40 12.67 17.80
CA THR A 187 7.08 11.54 18.68
C THR A 187 6.01 10.67 17.99
N LEU A 188 6.40 9.45 17.64
CA LEU A 188 5.48 8.40 17.18
C LEU A 188 4.68 7.85 18.36
#